data_ae8ef20ed63b3da83dcbdfbb5168e4b9
#
_entry.id   ae8ef20ed63b3da83dcbdfbb5168e4b9
#
_cell.length_a   1.000
_cell.length_b   1.000
_cell.length_c   1.000
_cell.angle_alpha   90.00
_cell.angle_beta   90.00
_cell.angle_gamma   90.00
#
_symmetry.space_group_name_H-M   'P 1'
#
loop_
_entity.id
_entity.type
_entity.pdbx_description
1 polymer ?
#
loop_
_entity_poly.entity_id
_entity_poly.type
_entity_poly.pdbx_seq_one_letter_code
_entity_poly.pdbx_strand_id
1 'polypeptide(L)'
;LGFEQIHPEPSINFQLNRLYHFSGDPVLLTQLRKAAPGIRDFTSLVAGLIPLAERAEEDGELLRAAMCYRGAAFVTPASDPHRHAWWKRFRDLSNAWYGIGPEVRHVIPFGGIDIPALRFLPEGRSRGTVVLMNGFDGYLEEFTRLMLVLCGAGFEVIAFDGPGQGEVLETSRAPMIPEWERPTAAVLDHFGLDDVTVLGFSLGGGLAVRAAAFEPRIARVICCDVLPDLFGSLAGIAPAPVRELLRRMVPLGVGRRAVNSVMNRIAARDPLVAWGIQQGMLVMGAEDPFDFIRATLRFQTARYSHRLIQDVLLMAGTTDHYVPIEHLHDQIATLTGVRSLSARIFTPAESASNHCQLGNLGLAVRTVLNWLDQFAPVCEE
;
A
#
# COMPACT_ATOMS: atom_id res chain seq x y z
N LEU A 1 14.04 1.48 -16.77
CA LEU A 1 12.87 0.73 -16.28
C LEU A 1 11.65 1.54 -16.64
N GLY A 2 10.67 0.95 -17.30
CA GLY A 2 9.37 1.54 -17.65
C GLY A 2 8.24 0.66 -17.12
N PHE A 3 7.00 1.12 -17.23
CA PHE A 3 5.84 0.26 -16.97
C PHE A 3 5.64 -0.62 -18.20
N GLU A 4 5.77 -1.93 -18.03
CA GLU A 4 5.83 -2.90 -19.12
C GLU A 4 4.44 -3.39 -19.50
N GLN A 5 4.18 -3.55 -20.80
CA GLN A 5 2.98 -4.23 -21.28
C GLN A 5 3.24 -5.74 -21.28
N ILE A 6 2.97 -6.38 -20.13
CA ILE A 6 3.15 -7.83 -19.93
C ILE A 6 1.84 -8.57 -20.22
N HIS A 7 0.70 -7.99 -19.82
CA HIS A 7 -0.62 -8.62 -19.95
C HIS A 7 -1.68 -7.59 -20.43
N PRO A 8 -2.68 -7.98 -21.25
CA PRO A 8 -3.71 -7.06 -21.74
C PRO A 8 -4.71 -6.61 -20.65
N GLU A 9 -4.96 -7.42 -19.62
CA GLU A 9 -5.86 -7.06 -18.52
C GLU A 9 -5.10 -6.16 -17.52
N PRO A 10 -5.61 -4.92 -17.22
CA PRO A 10 -4.87 -3.91 -16.46
C PRO A 10 -4.47 -4.35 -15.05
N SER A 11 -5.36 -5.00 -14.31
CA SER A 11 -5.09 -5.43 -12.92
C SER A 11 -4.03 -6.53 -12.86
N ILE A 12 -4.08 -7.49 -13.80
CA ILE A 12 -3.04 -8.53 -13.92
C ILE A 12 -1.72 -7.90 -14.36
N ASN A 13 -1.75 -7.01 -15.37
CA ASN A 13 -0.56 -6.30 -15.83
C ASN A 13 0.11 -5.51 -14.70
N PHE A 14 -0.69 -4.83 -13.87
CA PHE A 14 -0.18 -4.11 -12.71
C PHE A 14 0.52 -5.04 -11.71
N GLN A 15 -0.09 -6.17 -11.35
CA GLN A 15 0.52 -7.12 -10.43
C GLN A 15 1.83 -7.69 -10.99
N LEU A 16 1.88 -8.07 -12.26
CA LEU A 16 3.12 -8.55 -12.90
C LEU A 16 4.23 -7.49 -12.90
N ASN A 17 3.89 -6.23 -13.21
CA ASN A 17 4.83 -5.11 -13.10
C ASN A 17 5.31 -4.91 -11.65
N ARG A 18 4.41 -5.04 -10.66
CA ARG A 18 4.76 -4.92 -9.24
C ARG A 18 5.83 -5.94 -8.86
N LEU A 19 5.65 -7.22 -9.22
CA LEU A 19 6.65 -8.26 -8.95
C LEU A 19 8.00 -7.94 -9.58
N TYR A 20 8.01 -7.49 -10.84
CA TYR A 20 9.21 -7.09 -11.55
C TYR A 20 9.91 -5.88 -10.93
N HIS A 21 9.18 -4.80 -10.64
CA HIS A 21 9.78 -3.57 -10.15
C HIS A 21 10.32 -3.69 -8.72
N PHE A 22 9.65 -4.46 -7.85
CA PHE A 22 10.14 -4.70 -6.50
C PHE A 22 11.32 -5.67 -6.46
N SER A 23 11.38 -6.68 -7.35
CA SER A 23 12.56 -7.53 -7.48
C SER A 23 13.73 -6.79 -8.17
N GLY A 24 13.42 -5.96 -9.16
CA GLY A 24 14.41 -5.37 -10.07
C GLY A 24 15.11 -6.41 -10.96
N ASP A 25 14.52 -7.60 -11.13
CA ASP A 25 15.14 -8.75 -11.81
C ASP A 25 14.67 -8.88 -13.26
N PRO A 26 15.53 -8.62 -14.27
CA PRO A 26 15.18 -8.76 -15.69
C PRO A 26 14.90 -10.21 -16.11
N VAL A 27 15.43 -11.20 -15.38
CA VAL A 27 15.11 -12.61 -15.63
C VAL A 27 13.67 -12.90 -15.27
N LEU A 28 13.19 -12.36 -14.10
CA LEU A 28 11.79 -12.47 -13.71
C LEU A 28 10.88 -11.84 -14.79
N LEU A 29 11.21 -10.64 -15.30
CA LEU A 29 10.41 -10.03 -16.37
C LEU A 29 10.27 -10.93 -17.58
N THR A 30 11.38 -11.57 -18.00
CA THR A 30 11.38 -12.49 -19.14
C THR A 30 10.49 -13.72 -18.87
N GLN A 31 10.54 -14.27 -17.65
CA GLN A 31 9.72 -15.39 -17.24
C GLN A 31 8.22 -15.03 -17.18
N LEU A 32 7.90 -13.84 -16.63
CA LEU A 32 6.53 -13.33 -16.57
C LEU A 32 5.94 -13.11 -17.97
N ARG A 33 6.71 -12.54 -18.90
CA ARG A 33 6.28 -12.39 -20.31
C ARG A 33 6.01 -13.74 -20.98
N LYS A 34 6.79 -14.76 -20.65
CA LYS A 34 6.57 -16.12 -21.17
C LYS A 34 5.33 -16.78 -20.58
N ALA A 35 5.04 -16.53 -19.31
CA ALA A 35 3.86 -17.07 -18.62
C ALA A 35 2.56 -16.34 -18.98
N ALA A 36 2.63 -15.05 -19.28
CA ALA A 36 1.47 -14.16 -19.50
C ALA A 36 0.41 -14.70 -20.47
N PRO A 37 0.73 -15.32 -21.62
CA PRO A 37 -0.30 -15.85 -22.53
C PRO A 37 -1.18 -16.94 -21.92
N GLY A 38 -0.71 -17.62 -20.86
CA GLY A 38 -1.47 -18.63 -20.14
C GLY A 38 -2.36 -18.07 -19.01
N ILE A 39 -2.17 -16.80 -18.65
CA ILE A 39 -2.90 -16.14 -17.55
C ILE A 39 -4.20 -15.55 -18.11
N ARG A 40 -5.33 -15.86 -17.48
CA ARG A 40 -6.67 -15.37 -17.85
C ARG A 40 -7.40 -14.74 -16.66
N ASP A 41 -7.03 -15.14 -15.45
CA ASP A 41 -7.60 -14.75 -14.17
C ASP A 41 -6.57 -14.99 -13.04
N PHE A 42 -6.94 -14.70 -11.82
CA PHE A 42 -6.04 -14.88 -10.68
C PHE A 42 -5.73 -16.36 -10.37
N THR A 43 -6.60 -17.30 -10.70
CA THR A 43 -6.32 -18.74 -10.54
C THR A 43 -5.20 -19.19 -11.49
N SER A 44 -5.29 -18.80 -12.75
CA SER A 44 -4.24 -19.08 -13.74
C SER A 44 -2.97 -18.27 -13.50
N LEU A 45 -3.07 -17.07 -12.88
CA LEU A 45 -1.90 -16.30 -12.42
C LEU A 45 -1.13 -17.09 -11.34
N VAL A 46 -1.81 -17.64 -10.34
CA VAL A 46 -1.19 -18.51 -9.32
C VAL A 46 -0.53 -19.72 -9.96
N ALA A 47 -1.24 -20.41 -10.86
CA ALA A 47 -0.70 -21.57 -11.58
C ALA A 47 0.55 -21.24 -12.42
N GLY A 48 0.67 -20.00 -12.90
CA GLY A 48 1.85 -19.51 -13.62
C GLY A 48 3.00 -19.11 -12.68
N LEU A 49 2.70 -18.56 -11.51
CA LEU A 49 3.72 -18.04 -10.59
C LEU A 49 4.37 -19.13 -9.71
N ILE A 50 3.61 -20.12 -9.24
CA ILE A 50 4.14 -21.15 -8.32
C ILE A 50 5.29 -21.95 -8.92
N PRO A 51 5.22 -22.48 -10.16
CA PRO A 51 6.36 -23.18 -10.76
C PRO A 51 7.60 -22.28 -10.95
N LEU A 52 7.39 -20.96 -11.14
CA LEU A 52 8.51 -20.00 -11.21
C LEU A 52 9.13 -19.77 -9.83
N ALA A 53 8.30 -19.70 -8.77
CA ALA A 53 8.76 -19.56 -7.41
C ALA A 53 9.61 -20.76 -6.96
N GLU A 54 9.08 -21.96 -7.14
CA GLU A 54 9.73 -23.22 -6.74
C GLU A 54 11.09 -23.39 -7.45
N ARG A 55 11.13 -23.18 -8.77
CA ARG A 55 12.39 -23.25 -9.52
C ARG A 55 13.38 -22.18 -9.06
N ALA A 56 12.94 -20.93 -8.88
CA ALA A 56 13.83 -19.85 -8.42
C ALA A 56 14.41 -20.17 -7.03
N GLU A 57 13.61 -20.80 -6.16
CA GLU A 57 14.06 -21.24 -4.85
C GLU A 57 15.09 -22.38 -4.94
N GLU A 58 14.86 -23.37 -5.80
CA GLU A 58 15.82 -24.46 -6.09
C GLU A 58 17.14 -23.91 -6.63
N ASP A 59 17.09 -22.86 -7.48
CA ASP A 59 18.26 -22.20 -8.06
C ASP A 59 18.95 -21.22 -7.06
N GLY A 60 18.40 -21.04 -5.83
CA GLY A 60 18.93 -20.13 -4.81
C GLY A 60 18.64 -18.64 -5.06
N GLU A 61 17.75 -18.33 -5.99
CA GLU A 61 17.35 -16.98 -6.39
C GLU A 61 16.24 -16.44 -5.47
N LEU A 62 16.60 -16.18 -4.21
CA LEU A 62 15.68 -15.95 -3.10
C LEU A 62 14.67 -14.84 -3.35
N LEU A 63 15.11 -13.66 -3.84
CA LEU A 63 14.19 -12.53 -4.06
C LEU A 63 13.21 -12.79 -5.21
N ARG A 64 13.68 -13.49 -6.27
CA ARG A 64 12.82 -13.89 -7.38
C ARG A 64 11.73 -14.85 -6.91
N ALA A 65 12.11 -15.87 -6.14
CA ALA A 65 11.17 -16.81 -5.54
C ALA A 65 10.18 -16.08 -4.62
N ALA A 66 10.68 -15.22 -3.73
CA ALA A 66 9.87 -14.42 -2.82
C ALA A 66 8.79 -13.63 -3.56
N MET A 67 9.16 -12.89 -4.61
CA MET A 67 8.19 -12.08 -5.37
C MET A 67 7.12 -12.94 -6.05
N CYS A 68 7.47 -14.11 -6.59
CA CYS A 68 6.49 -15.03 -7.16
C CYS A 68 5.53 -15.58 -6.09
N TYR A 69 6.04 -15.99 -4.91
CA TYR A 69 5.20 -16.40 -3.78
C TYR A 69 4.31 -15.25 -3.28
N ARG A 70 4.83 -14.02 -3.24
CA ARG A 70 4.04 -12.83 -2.90
C ARG A 70 2.85 -12.65 -3.84
N GLY A 71 3.10 -12.73 -5.15
CA GLY A 71 2.03 -12.60 -6.15
C GLY A 71 0.97 -13.68 -6.01
N ALA A 72 1.38 -14.93 -5.78
CA ALA A 72 0.47 -16.05 -5.57
C ALA A 72 -0.34 -15.90 -4.27
N ALA A 73 0.32 -15.61 -3.14
CA ALA A 73 -0.35 -15.45 -1.84
C ALA A 73 -1.41 -14.34 -1.88
N PHE A 74 -1.08 -13.21 -2.51
CA PHE A 74 -1.97 -12.05 -2.55
C PHE A 74 -3.30 -12.34 -3.25
N VAL A 75 -3.27 -13.01 -4.39
CA VAL A 75 -4.48 -13.26 -5.19
C VAL A 75 -5.25 -14.53 -4.76
N THR A 76 -4.67 -15.33 -3.88
CA THR A 76 -5.30 -16.56 -3.36
C THR A 76 -6.35 -16.20 -2.30
N PRO A 77 -7.55 -16.79 -2.34
CA PRO A 77 -8.59 -16.58 -1.35
C PRO A 77 -8.12 -16.88 0.09
N ALA A 78 -8.64 -16.15 1.06
CA ALA A 78 -8.28 -16.32 2.48
C ALA A 78 -8.66 -17.70 3.05
N SER A 79 -9.62 -18.40 2.42
CA SER A 79 -10.04 -19.75 2.79
C SER A 79 -9.11 -20.85 2.27
N ASP A 80 -8.21 -20.53 1.33
CA ASP A 80 -7.25 -21.49 0.79
C ASP A 80 -6.03 -21.59 1.73
N PRO A 81 -5.68 -22.79 2.22
CA PRO A 81 -4.56 -22.97 3.14
C PRO A 81 -3.20 -22.62 2.53
N HIS A 82 -3.05 -22.68 1.21
CA HIS A 82 -1.81 -22.32 0.53
C HIS A 82 -1.49 -20.83 0.66
N ARG A 83 -2.48 -19.93 0.79
CA ARG A 83 -2.26 -18.50 0.94
C ARG A 83 -1.27 -18.19 2.06
N HIS A 84 -1.50 -18.73 3.25
CA HIS A 84 -0.65 -18.51 4.42
C HIS A 84 0.76 -19.13 4.22
N ALA A 85 0.84 -20.32 3.63
CA ALA A 85 2.12 -20.97 3.35
C ALA A 85 2.97 -20.16 2.37
N TRP A 86 2.37 -19.64 1.28
CA TRP A 86 3.06 -18.81 0.29
C TRP A 86 3.44 -17.44 0.85
N TRP A 87 2.55 -16.81 1.65
CA TRP A 87 2.92 -15.58 2.36
C TRP A 87 4.13 -15.82 3.26
N LYS A 88 4.16 -16.90 4.02
CA LYS A 88 5.30 -17.23 4.88
C LYS A 88 6.58 -17.43 4.07
N ARG A 89 6.51 -18.14 2.92
CA ARG A 89 7.68 -18.27 2.02
C ARG A 89 8.16 -16.93 1.50
N PHE A 90 7.24 -16.08 1.05
CA PHE A 90 7.57 -14.72 0.63
C PHE A 90 8.33 -13.95 1.72
N ARG A 91 7.80 -13.93 2.92
CA ARG A 91 8.41 -13.25 4.08
C ARG A 91 9.79 -13.83 4.38
N ASP A 92 9.89 -15.14 4.55
CA ASP A 92 11.11 -15.81 4.99
C ASP A 92 12.24 -15.67 3.95
N LEU A 93 11.93 -15.81 2.65
CA LEU A 93 12.90 -15.63 1.57
C LEU A 93 13.31 -14.16 1.38
N SER A 94 12.37 -13.22 1.53
CA SER A 94 12.69 -11.78 1.51
C SER A 94 13.62 -11.41 2.67
N ASN A 95 13.31 -11.88 3.88
CA ASN A 95 14.15 -11.63 5.05
C ASN A 95 15.55 -12.24 4.87
N ALA A 96 15.64 -13.45 4.34
CA ALA A 96 16.94 -14.09 4.04
C ALA A 96 17.74 -13.30 3.00
N TRP A 97 17.10 -12.84 1.92
CA TRP A 97 17.76 -12.05 0.88
C TRP A 97 18.31 -10.70 1.39
N TYR A 98 17.52 -10.00 2.20
CA TYR A 98 17.90 -8.69 2.74
C TYR A 98 18.70 -8.76 4.05
N GLY A 99 18.95 -9.95 4.59
CA GLY A 99 19.64 -10.13 5.85
C GLY A 99 18.88 -9.56 7.05
N ILE A 100 17.54 -9.66 7.04
CA ILE A 100 16.70 -9.14 8.12
C ILE A 100 16.78 -10.07 9.33
N GLY A 101 17.52 -9.64 10.34
CA GLY A 101 17.64 -10.29 11.63
C GLY A 101 16.79 -9.64 12.74
N PRO A 102 16.88 -10.18 13.96
CA PRO A 102 16.13 -9.67 15.11
C PRO A 102 16.50 -8.22 15.51
N GLU A 103 17.64 -7.72 15.07
CA GLU A 103 18.07 -6.32 15.29
C GLU A 103 17.31 -5.33 14.41
N VAL A 104 16.73 -5.79 13.29
CA VAL A 104 15.94 -4.99 12.35
C VAL A 104 14.44 -5.21 12.54
N ARG A 105 14.04 -6.45 12.88
CA ARG A 105 12.63 -6.83 13.00
C ARG A 105 12.15 -6.71 14.43
N HIS A 106 11.10 -5.93 14.63
CA HIS A 106 10.47 -5.66 15.92
C HIS A 106 9.03 -6.14 15.94
N VAL A 107 8.54 -6.39 17.15
CA VAL A 107 7.14 -6.74 17.44
C VAL A 107 6.60 -5.74 18.44
N ILE A 108 5.53 -5.03 18.08
CA ILE A 108 4.96 -3.94 18.87
C ILE A 108 3.57 -4.34 19.34
N PRO A 109 3.32 -4.51 20.64
CA PRO A 109 2.00 -4.83 21.17
C PRO A 109 0.99 -3.70 20.89
N PHE A 110 -0.18 -4.04 20.34
CA PHE A 110 -1.22 -3.07 20.05
C PHE A 110 -2.62 -3.69 20.15
N GLY A 111 -3.41 -3.30 21.17
CA GLY A 111 -4.82 -3.66 21.24
C GLY A 111 -5.13 -5.16 21.22
N GLY A 112 -4.22 -5.98 21.74
CA GLY A 112 -4.36 -7.46 21.77
C GLY A 112 -3.83 -8.17 20.52
N ILE A 113 -3.18 -7.44 19.61
CA ILE A 113 -2.45 -7.97 18.46
C ILE A 113 -1.00 -7.51 18.51
N ASP A 114 -0.15 -8.15 17.71
CA ASP A 114 1.24 -7.79 17.49
C ASP A 114 1.38 -7.08 16.14
N ILE A 115 1.94 -5.86 16.13
CA ILE A 115 2.31 -5.10 14.94
C ILE A 115 3.77 -5.42 14.60
N PRO A 116 4.06 -6.07 13.46
CA PRO A 116 5.42 -6.24 12.99
C PRO A 116 5.95 -4.93 12.42
N ALA A 117 7.20 -4.62 12.72
CA ALA A 117 7.90 -3.47 12.18
C ALA A 117 9.33 -3.82 11.78
N LEU A 118 9.84 -3.14 10.75
CA LEU A 118 11.26 -3.13 10.41
C LEU A 118 11.84 -1.75 10.73
N ARG A 119 13.04 -1.71 11.30
CA ARG A 119 13.76 -0.48 11.59
C ARG A 119 15.18 -0.55 11.04
N PHE A 120 15.53 0.39 10.17
CA PHE A 120 16.88 0.55 9.64
C PHE A 120 17.46 1.87 10.14
N LEU A 121 18.68 1.78 10.69
CA LEU A 121 19.44 2.92 11.17
C LEU A 121 20.52 3.29 10.17
N PRO A 122 20.68 4.58 9.79
CA PRO A 122 21.73 5.01 8.89
C PRO A 122 23.11 4.93 9.57
N GLU A 123 24.15 4.91 8.76
CA GLU A 123 25.51 5.08 9.28
C GLU A 123 25.68 6.54 9.78
N GLY A 124 26.15 6.70 10.99
CA GLY A 124 26.39 7.99 11.62
C GLY A 124 25.12 8.68 12.15
N ARG A 125 25.11 10.02 12.14
CA ARG A 125 23.99 10.81 12.65
C ARG A 125 22.82 10.79 11.66
N SER A 126 21.63 10.42 12.15
CA SER A 126 20.43 10.45 11.34
C SER A 126 20.03 11.89 10.94
N ARG A 127 19.59 12.06 9.71
CA ARG A 127 19.03 13.30 9.14
C ARG A 127 17.56 13.51 9.54
N GLY A 128 16.93 12.53 10.15
CA GLY A 128 15.54 12.49 10.57
C GLY A 128 14.97 11.08 10.43
N THR A 129 13.73 10.90 10.87
CA THR A 129 13.05 9.60 10.84
C THR A 129 11.91 9.60 9.83
N VAL A 130 11.88 8.58 8.97
CA VAL A 130 10.79 8.33 8.01
C VAL A 130 10.04 7.06 8.41
N VAL A 131 8.74 7.20 8.67
CA VAL A 131 7.84 6.09 8.99
C VAL A 131 6.97 5.78 7.77
N LEU A 132 7.14 4.60 7.18
CA LEU A 132 6.38 4.15 6.02
C LEU A 132 5.06 3.51 6.47
N MET A 133 4.01 3.91 5.78
CA MET A 133 2.65 3.39 5.97
C MET A 133 2.19 2.69 4.70
N ASN A 134 1.91 1.40 4.82
CA ASN A 134 1.44 0.57 3.73
C ASN A 134 0.00 0.93 3.31
N GLY A 135 -0.39 0.48 2.11
CA GLY A 135 -1.74 0.65 1.58
C GLY A 135 -2.70 -0.48 1.93
N PHE A 136 -3.64 -0.72 1.02
CA PHE A 136 -4.70 -1.72 1.18
C PHE A 136 -4.22 -3.16 1.01
N ASP A 137 -3.15 -3.38 0.25
CA ASP A 137 -2.76 -4.70 -0.27
C ASP A 137 -1.26 -4.99 -0.20
N GLY A 138 -0.48 -4.14 0.47
CA GLY A 138 0.95 -4.33 0.57
C GLY A 138 1.35 -5.20 1.77
N TYR A 139 2.57 -5.69 1.70
CA TYR A 139 3.27 -6.37 2.79
C TYR A 139 4.54 -5.61 3.14
N LEU A 140 4.91 -5.63 4.39
CA LEU A 140 6.07 -4.92 4.94
C LEU A 140 7.36 -5.18 4.15
N GLU A 141 7.62 -6.44 3.81
CA GLU A 141 8.83 -6.88 3.13
C GLU A 141 8.98 -6.32 1.71
N GLU A 142 7.88 -5.95 1.04
CA GLU A 142 7.93 -5.33 -0.29
C GLU A 142 8.68 -3.99 -0.28
N PHE A 143 8.64 -3.28 0.84
CA PHE A 143 9.24 -1.95 0.99
C PHE A 143 10.71 -1.99 1.44
N THR A 144 11.27 -3.16 1.74
CA THR A 144 12.64 -3.27 2.28
C THR A 144 13.68 -2.58 1.39
N ARG A 145 13.59 -2.75 0.06
CA ARG A 145 14.49 -2.07 -0.88
C ARG A 145 14.40 -0.55 -0.79
N LEU A 146 13.18 -0.01 -0.70
CA LEU A 146 12.95 1.42 -0.53
C LEU A 146 13.52 1.92 0.81
N MET A 147 13.27 1.16 1.88
CA MET A 147 13.80 1.48 3.22
C MET A 147 15.33 1.57 3.19
N LEU A 148 16.00 0.62 2.55
CA LEU A 148 17.46 0.62 2.40
C LEU A 148 17.97 1.82 1.60
N VAL A 149 17.24 2.27 0.56
CA VAL A 149 17.61 3.46 -0.22
C VAL A 149 17.47 4.72 0.62
N LEU A 150 16.40 4.88 1.38
CA LEU A 150 16.21 6.02 2.29
C LEU A 150 17.22 5.99 3.45
N CYS A 151 17.51 4.81 3.98
CA CYS A 151 18.52 4.62 5.02
C CYS A 151 19.92 4.98 4.51
N GLY A 152 20.30 4.53 3.31
CA GLY A 152 21.54 4.91 2.64
C GLY A 152 21.65 6.41 2.32
N ALA A 153 20.50 7.12 2.24
CA ALA A 153 20.46 8.58 2.14
C ALA A 153 20.56 9.29 3.50
N GLY A 154 20.76 8.55 4.60
CA GLY A 154 21.02 9.08 5.93
C GLY A 154 19.79 9.21 6.83
N PHE A 155 18.64 8.64 6.47
CA PHE A 155 17.43 8.66 7.30
C PHE A 155 17.32 7.39 8.14
N GLU A 156 16.86 7.52 9.38
CA GLU A 156 16.28 6.39 10.09
C GLU A 156 14.95 6.04 9.43
N VAL A 157 14.74 4.75 9.12
CA VAL A 157 13.55 4.31 8.39
C VAL A 157 12.84 3.20 9.13
N ILE A 158 11.55 3.42 9.37
CA ILE A 158 10.68 2.43 10.00
C ILE A 158 9.52 2.14 9.04
N ALA A 159 9.16 0.87 8.91
CA ALA A 159 7.92 0.47 8.26
C ALA A 159 7.19 -0.52 9.16
N PHE A 160 5.85 -0.54 9.10
CA PHE A 160 5.05 -1.47 9.89
C PHE A 160 3.79 -1.90 9.13
N ASP A 161 3.31 -3.11 9.43
CA ASP A 161 1.99 -3.57 9.02
C ASP A 161 1.01 -3.34 10.19
N GLY A 162 0.05 -2.45 10.01
CA GLY A 162 -1.00 -2.21 10.99
C GLY A 162 -2.21 -3.12 10.80
N PRO A 163 -3.28 -2.92 11.59
CA PRO A 163 -4.53 -3.68 11.44
C PRO A 163 -5.04 -3.68 10.00
N GLY A 164 -5.40 -4.84 9.47
CA GLY A 164 -5.84 -5.03 8.09
C GLY A 164 -4.74 -5.09 7.04
N GLN A 165 -3.46 -5.03 7.43
CA GLN A 165 -2.33 -5.05 6.50
C GLN A 165 -1.44 -6.28 6.74
N GLY A 166 -0.76 -6.70 5.69
CA GLY A 166 0.34 -7.63 5.66
C GLY A 166 0.29 -8.78 6.68
N GLU A 167 1.32 -8.90 7.50
CA GLU A 167 1.44 -9.95 8.52
C GLU A 167 0.31 -9.92 9.55
N VAL A 168 -0.15 -8.74 9.96
CA VAL A 168 -1.27 -8.62 10.92
C VAL A 168 -2.53 -9.26 10.35
N LEU A 169 -2.83 -9.00 9.07
CA LEU A 169 -3.98 -9.61 8.40
C LEU A 169 -3.81 -11.12 8.26
N GLU A 170 -2.62 -11.61 7.92
CA GLU A 170 -2.36 -13.04 7.70
C GLU A 170 -2.34 -13.87 8.98
N THR A 171 -1.96 -13.26 10.13
CA THR A 171 -1.81 -13.98 11.41
C THR A 171 -2.99 -13.80 12.36
N SER A 172 -3.44 -12.55 12.56
CA SER A 172 -4.48 -12.23 13.55
C SER A 172 -5.86 -11.97 12.95
N ARG A 173 -5.95 -11.77 11.61
CA ARG A 173 -7.19 -11.37 10.93
C ARG A 173 -7.79 -10.07 11.48
N ALA A 174 -6.99 -9.24 12.16
CA ALA A 174 -7.44 -7.97 12.70
C ALA A 174 -7.83 -7.03 11.54
N PRO A 175 -9.07 -6.49 11.53
CA PRO A 175 -9.54 -5.66 10.44
C PRO A 175 -8.89 -4.28 10.44
N MET A 176 -8.84 -3.66 9.27
CA MET A 176 -8.36 -2.30 9.09
C MET A 176 -9.25 -1.29 9.83
N ILE A 177 -8.62 -0.37 10.52
CA ILE A 177 -9.30 0.70 11.26
C ILE A 177 -9.00 2.07 10.63
N PRO A 178 -9.94 3.02 10.62
CA PRO A 178 -9.68 4.36 10.10
C PRO A 178 -8.87 5.23 11.08
N GLU A 179 -8.85 4.91 12.39
CA GLU A 179 -8.14 5.63 13.45
C GLU A 179 -6.64 5.31 13.42
N TRP A 180 -5.96 5.67 12.29
CA TRP A 180 -4.57 5.27 12.01
C TRP A 180 -3.54 5.96 12.89
N GLU A 181 -3.89 7.05 13.54
CA GLU A 181 -3.09 7.66 14.60
C GLU A 181 -2.78 6.69 15.75
N ARG A 182 -3.66 5.73 16.02
CA ARG A 182 -3.50 4.80 17.14
C ARG A 182 -2.34 3.80 16.94
N PRO A 183 -2.31 3.01 15.83
CA PRO A 183 -1.16 2.13 15.57
C PRO A 183 0.12 2.94 15.31
N THR A 184 0.01 4.13 14.70
CA THR A 184 1.17 5.02 14.50
C THR A 184 1.74 5.47 15.85
N ALA A 185 0.90 5.92 16.79
CA ALA A 185 1.35 6.30 18.13
C ALA A 185 2.06 5.15 18.84
N ALA A 186 1.52 3.91 18.75
CA ALA A 186 2.17 2.74 19.35
C ALA A 186 3.58 2.48 18.77
N VAL A 187 3.77 2.68 17.46
CA VAL A 187 5.07 2.58 16.81
C VAL A 187 6.02 3.68 17.29
N LEU A 188 5.54 4.93 17.36
CA LEU A 188 6.34 6.06 17.84
C LEU A 188 6.71 5.92 19.31
N ASP A 189 5.80 5.43 20.15
CA ASP A 189 6.04 5.15 21.57
C ASP A 189 7.11 4.07 21.75
N HIS A 190 7.00 2.98 20.98
CA HIS A 190 7.93 1.84 21.06
C HIS A 190 9.38 2.25 20.76
N PHE A 191 9.58 3.13 19.80
CA PHE A 191 10.92 3.59 19.40
C PHE A 191 11.33 4.93 20.04
N GLY A 192 10.47 5.58 20.83
CA GLY A 192 10.74 6.87 21.46
C GLY A 192 10.95 8.00 20.46
N LEU A 193 10.07 8.12 19.44
CA LEU A 193 10.24 9.00 18.30
C LEU A 193 9.39 10.26 18.41
N ASP A 194 9.98 11.37 17.99
CA ASP A 194 9.35 12.67 17.77
C ASP A 194 9.83 13.26 16.44
N ASP A 195 9.17 14.33 15.96
CA ASP A 195 9.51 15.05 14.72
C ASP A 195 9.66 14.15 13.48
N VAL A 196 8.75 13.17 13.34
CA VAL A 196 8.85 12.19 12.26
C VAL A 196 8.21 12.68 10.96
N THR A 197 8.71 12.16 9.84
CA THR A 197 8.03 12.21 8.54
C THR A 197 7.28 10.91 8.32
N VAL A 198 5.99 10.99 8.01
CA VAL A 198 5.24 9.81 7.55
C VAL A 198 5.19 9.77 6.02
N LEU A 199 5.41 8.59 5.44
CA LEU A 199 5.35 8.33 4.00
C LEU A 199 4.32 7.23 3.74
N GLY A 200 3.15 7.59 3.22
CA GLY A 200 2.07 6.65 2.93
C GLY A 200 1.96 6.30 1.45
N PHE A 201 1.71 5.03 1.16
CA PHE A 201 1.52 4.50 -0.19
C PHE A 201 0.06 4.16 -0.45
N SER A 202 -0.53 4.66 -1.55
CA SER A 202 -1.89 4.35 -1.95
C SER A 202 -2.90 4.74 -0.84
N LEU A 203 -3.70 3.80 -0.32
CA LEU A 203 -4.53 4.04 0.86
C LEU A 203 -3.70 4.54 2.05
N GLY A 204 -2.45 4.10 2.17
CA GLY A 204 -1.51 4.59 3.18
C GLY A 204 -1.30 6.11 3.14
N GLY A 205 -1.42 6.75 1.97
CA GLY A 205 -1.44 8.22 1.88
C GLY A 205 -2.61 8.84 2.62
N GLY A 206 -3.81 8.27 2.48
CA GLY A 206 -4.98 8.68 3.27
C GLY A 206 -4.84 8.39 4.76
N LEU A 207 -4.20 7.25 5.11
CA LEU A 207 -3.90 6.87 6.49
C LEU A 207 -2.85 7.81 7.12
N ALA A 208 -1.84 8.24 6.35
CA ALA A 208 -0.84 9.21 6.78
C ALA A 208 -1.47 10.60 7.07
N VAL A 209 -2.38 11.06 6.20
CA VAL A 209 -3.18 12.28 6.44
C VAL A 209 -4.02 12.12 7.72
N ARG A 210 -4.64 10.95 7.94
CA ARG A 210 -5.38 10.67 9.17
C ARG A 210 -4.48 10.71 10.40
N ALA A 211 -3.35 10.01 10.36
CA ALA A 211 -2.43 9.96 11.49
C ALA A 211 -1.93 11.37 11.84
N ALA A 212 -1.50 12.16 10.87
CA ALA A 212 -1.00 13.51 11.07
C ALA A 212 -2.03 14.50 11.64
N ALA A 213 -3.33 14.26 11.38
CA ALA A 213 -4.40 15.10 11.93
C ALA A 213 -4.59 14.93 13.45
N PHE A 214 -4.06 13.85 14.06
CA PHE A 214 -4.31 13.48 15.44
C PHE A 214 -3.06 13.09 16.25
N GLU A 215 -1.92 12.86 15.60
CA GLU A 215 -0.63 12.53 16.23
C GLU A 215 0.35 13.72 16.07
N PRO A 216 0.57 14.52 17.12
CA PRO A 216 1.34 15.76 17.03
C PRO A 216 2.84 15.55 16.78
N ARG A 217 3.39 14.35 17.01
CA ARG A 217 4.80 14.02 16.71
C ARG A 217 5.09 13.88 15.22
N ILE A 218 4.07 13.85 14.39
CA ILE A 218 4.22 13.87 12.93
C ILE A 218 4.43 15.31 12.48
N ALA A 219 5.61 15.61 11.98
CA ALA A 219 5.99 16.95 11.52
C ALA A 219 5.84 17.13 10.02
N ARG A 220 5.92 16.05 9.24
CA ARG A 220 5.88 16.07 7.77
C ARG A 220 5.09 14.88 7.24
N VAL A 221 4.36 15.11 6.14
CA VAL A 221 3.50 14.09 5.50
C VAL A 221 3.84 13.97 4.03
N ILE A 222 4.11 12.76 3.57
CA ILE A 222 4.33 12.44 2.16
C ILE A 222 3.29 11.40 1.75
N CYS A 223 2.53 11.68 0.70
CA CYS A 223 1.57 10.75 0.11
C CYS A 223 2.06 10.33 -1.28
N CYS A 224 2.48 9.07 -1.40
CA CYS A 224 2.76 8.41 -2.68
C CYS A 224 1.47 7.78 -3.19
N ASP A 225 0.74 8.55 -3.95
CA ASP A 225 -0.69 8.62 -4.14
C ASP A 225 -1.46 8.88 -2.83
N VAL A 226 -2.64 9.45 -2.95
CA VAL A 226 -3.52 9.72 -1.82
C VAL A 226 -4.93 9.26 -2.15
N LEU A 227 -5.50 8.40 -1.29
CA LEU A 227 -6.91 8.05 -1.34
C LEU A 227 -7.69 8.87 -0.31
N PRO A 228 -8.24 10.03 -0.68
CA PRO A 228 -9.02 10.84 0.25
C PRO A 228 -10.40 10.24 0.55
N ASP A 229 -10.88 9.35 -0.32
CA ASP A 229 -12.19 8.70 -0.25
C ASP A 229 -12.12 7.27 -0.80
N LEU A 230 -11.94 6.30 0.08
CA LEU A 230 -11.80 4.89 -0.34
C LEU A 230 -13.08 4.38 -1.02
N PHE A 231 -14.26 4.72 -0.50
CA PHE A 231 -15.51 4.34 -1.15
C PHE A 231 -15.63 4.95 -2.56
N GLY A 232 -15.25 6.22 -2.72
CA GLY A 232 -15.28 6.92 -4.01
C GLY A 232 -14.39 6.24 -5.05
N SER A 233 -13.19 5.78 -4.67
CA SER A 233 -12.29 5.03 -5.54
C SER A 233 -12.87 3.69 -5.96
N LEU A 234 -13.32 2.88 -4.99
CA LEU A 234 -13.85 1.54 -5.25
C LEU A 234 -15.18 1.56 -6.01
N ALA A 235 -16.02 2.54 -5.74
CA ALA A 235 -17.32 2.70 -6.39
C ALA A 235 -17.28 3.59 -7.65
N GLY A 236 -16.10 3.95 -8.15
CA GLY A 236 -15.91 4.88 -9.26
C GLY A 236 -16.63 4.51 -10.55
N ILE A 237 -16.82 3.21 -10.81
CA ILE A 237 -17.58 2.68 -11.94
C ILE A 237 -19.11 2.87 -11.83
N ALA A 238 -19.63 3.10 -10.62
CA ALA A 238 -21.05 3.32 -10.40
C ALA A 238 -21.45 4.78 -10.75
N PRO A 239 -22.64 5.02 -11.33
CA PRO A 239 -23.13 6.38 -11.60
C PRO A 239 -23.17 7.24 -10.33
N ALA A 240 -22.84 8.54 -10.44
CA ALA A 240 -22.80 9.46 -9.31
C ALA A 240 -24.08 9.46 -8.44
N PRO A 241 -25.32 9.43 -9.00
CA PRO A 241 -26.53 9.33 -8.18
C PRO A 241 -26.60 8.06 -7.33
N VAL A 242 -26.09 6.93 -7.85
CA VAL A 242 -26.05 5.65 -7.12
C VAL A 242 -25.04 5.74 -5.97
N ARG A 243 -23.86 6.31 -6.21
CA ARG A 243 -22.85 6.52 -5.15
C ARG A 243 -23.40 7.40 -4.03
N GLU A 244 -24.07 8.51 -4.39
CA GLU A 244 -24.67 9.41 -3.40
C GLU A 244 -25.78 8.73 -2.61
N LEU A 245 -26.63 7.93 -3.27
CA LEU A 245 -27.66 7.14 -2.61
C LEU A 245 -27.05 6.16 -1.60
N LEU A 246 -25.98 5.43 -1.99
CA LEU A 246 -25.27 4.51 -1.10
C LEU A 246 -24.66 5.24 0.09
N ARG A 247 -24.06 6.42 -0.10
CA ARG A 247 -23.51 7.25 1.00
C ARG A 247 -24.55 7.61 2.06
N ARG A 248 -25.80 7.80 1.65
CA ARG A 248 -26.90 8.17 2.55
C ARG A 248 -27.54 6.95 3.21
N MET A 249 -27.74 5.86 2.47
CA MET A 249 -28.49 4.70 2.94
C MET A 249 -27.66 3.71 3.76
N VAL A 250 -26.41 3.44 3.32
CA VAL A 250 -25.59 2.40 3.91
C VAL A 250 -25.22 2.68 5.39
N PRO A 251 -24.86 3.92 5.80
CA PRO A 251 -24.65 4.22 7.22
C PRO A 251 -25.87 3.99 8.11
N LEU A 252 -27.07 4.12 7.53
CA LEU A 252 -28.35 3.88 8.23
C LEU A 252 -28.75 2.40 8.26
N GLY A 253 -27.94 1.51 7.70
CA GLY A 253 -28.26 0.07 7.62
C GLY A 253 -29.29 -0.29 6.55
N VAL A 254 -29.67 0.66 5.69
CA VAL A 254 -30.74 0.50 4.71
C VAL A 254 -30.21 -0.05 3.38
N GLY A 255 -30.94 -0.99 2.78
CA GLY A 255 -30.63 -1.51 1.43
C GLY A 255 -29.71 -2.74 1.40
N ARG A 256 -29.37 -3.36 2.53
CA ARG A 256 -28.44 -4.52 2.62
C ARG A 256 -28.77 -5.62 1.59
N ARG A 257 -30.05 -6.08 1.52
CA ARG A 257 -30.42 -7.15 0.58
C ARG A 257 -30.22 -6.74 -0.88
N ALA A 258 -30.54 -5.50 -1.23
CA ALA A 258 -30.39 -5.01 -2.61
C ALA A 258 -28.89 -4.87 -2.98
N VAL A 259 -28.09 -4.26 -2.13
CA VAL A 259 -26.65 -4.10 -2.33
C VAL A 259 -25.97 -5.46 -2.47
N ASN A 260 -26.20 -6.39 -1.54
CA ASN A 260 -25.63 -7.74 -1.57
C ASN A 260 -26.05 -8.50 -2.85
N SER A 261 -27.32 -8.40 -3.24
CA SER A 261 -27.80 -9.04 -4.47
C SER A 261 -27.12 -8.49 -5.72
N VAL A 262 -26.93 -7.17 -5.81
CA VAL A 262 -26.24 -6.53 -6.95
C VAL A 262 -24.77 -6.91 -6.97
N MET A 263 -24.06 -6.77 -5.85
CA MET A 263 -22.63 -7.08 -5.74
C MET A 263 -22.34 -8.55 -6.04
N ASN A 264 -23.16 -9.47 -5.52
CA ASN A 264 -23.02 -10.90 -5.81
C ASN A 264 -23.27 -11.24 -7.28
N ARG A 265 -24.21 -10.54 -7.96
CA ARG A 265 -24.43 -10.71 -9.41
C ARG A 265 -23.25 -10.22 -10.25
N ILE A 266 -22.62 -9.12 -9.85
CA ILE A 266 -21.42 -8.61 -10.52
C ILE A 266 -20.27 -9.58 -10.30
N ALA A 267 -20.03 -10.02 -9.06
CA ALA A 267 -19.02 -10.99 -8.72
C ALA A 267 -19.17 -12.34 -9.47
N ALA A 268 -20.40 -12.80 -9.68
CA ALA A 268 -20.67 -14.02 -10.44
C ALA A 268 -20.31 -13.93 -11.93
N ARG A 269 -20.15 -12.72 -12.47
CA ARG A 269 -19.82 -12.47 -13.89
C ARG A 269 -18.36 -12.12 -14.15
N ASP A 270 -17.68 -11.65 -13.11
CA ASP A 270 -16.30 -11.16 -13.20
C ASP A 270 -15.47 -11.70 -12.03
N PRO A 271 -14.57 -12.66 -12.28
CA PRO A 271 -13.70 -13.22 -11.25
C PRO A 271 -12.77 -12.21 -10.57
N LEU A 272 -12.34 -11.15 -11.28
CA LEU A 272 -11.48 -10.12 -10.69
C LEU A 272 -12.26 -9.26 -9.71
N VAL A 273 -13.51 -8.91 -10.06
CA VAL A 273 -14.41 -8.19 -9.14
C VAL A 273 -14.77 -9.07 -7.95
N ALA A 274 -15.03 -10.38 -8.16
CA ALA A 274 -15.28 -11.33 -7.09
C ALA A 274 -14.12 -11.36 -6.09
N TRP A 275 -12.90 -11.44 -6.59
CA TRP A 275 -11.71 -11.41 -5.77
C TRP A 275 -11.58 -10.07 -5.01
N GLY A 276 -11.78 -8.93 -5.70
CA GLY A 276 -11.70 -7.60 -5.07
C GLY A 276 -12.68 -7.41 -3.92
N ILE A 277 -13.92 -7.92 -4.07
CA ILE A 277 -14.92 -7.92 -3.00
C ILE A 277 -14.48 -8.81 -1.83
N GLN A 278 -14.01 -10.04 -2.10
CA GLN A 278 -13.56 -10.97 -1.07
C GLN A 278 -12.34 -10.44 -0.31
N GLN A 279 -11.35 -9.91 -1.02
CA GLN A 279 -10.18 -9.28 -0.42
C GLN A 279 -10.56 -8.05 0.41
N GLY A 280 -11.48 -7.22 -0.11
CA GLY A 280 -12.01 -6.07 0.61
C GLY A 280 -12.74 -6.45 1.89
N MET A 281 -13.58 -7.48 1.84
CA MET A 281 -14.27 -8.01 3.01
C MET A 281 -13.26 -8.54 4.05
N LEU A 282 -12.23 -9.26 3.61
CA LEU A 282 -11.17 -9.75 4.49
C LEU A 282 -10.44 -8.60 5.20
N VAL A 283 -9.96 -7.61 4.44
CA VAL A 283 -9.23 -6.45 4.97
C VAL A 283 -10.07 -5.64 5.96
N MET A 284 -11.35 -5.45 5.67
CA MET A 284 -12.26 -4.66 6.50
C MET A 284 -12.98 -5.46 7.59
N GLY A 285 -12.76 -6.78 7.68
CA GLY A 285 -13.48 -7.65 8.61
C GLY A 285 -15.00 -7.64 8.37
N ALA A 286 -15.41 -7.54 7.11
CA ALA A 286 -16.81 -7.45 6.73
C ALA A 286 -17.42 -8.83 6.49
N GLU A 287 -18.65 -9.04 6.94
CA GLU A 287 -19.36 -10.31 6.79
C GLU A 287 -20.00 -10.47 5.40
N ASP A 288 -20.37 -9.35 4.78
CA ASP A 288 -20.98 -9.32 3.45
C ASP A 288 -20.60 -8.04 2.67
N PRO A 289 -20.91 -7.95 1.35
CA PRO A 289 -20.57 -6.78 0.53
C PRO A 289 -21.15 -5.46 1.06
N PHE A 290 -22.29 -5.47 1.71
CA PHE A 290 -22.88 -4.26 2.31
C PHE A 290 -22.01 -3.75 3.48
N ASP A 291 -21.57 -4.64 4.36
CA ASP A 291 -20.69 -4.28 5.48
C ASP A 291 -19.32 -3.82 4.98
N PHE A 292 -18.82 -4.40 3.89
CA PHE A 292 -17.60 -3.91 3.22
C PHE A 292 -17.77 -2.46 2.75
N ILE A 293 -18.86 -2.15 2.01
CA ILE A 293 -19.15 -0.77 1.57
C ILE A 293 -19.28 0.14 2.79
N ARG A 294 -19.98 -0.27 3.84
CA ARG A 294 -20.14 0.51 5.08
C ARG A 294 -18.81 0.83 5.75
N ALA A 295 -17.89 -0.13 5.76
CA ALA A 295 -16.56 0.06 6.31
C ALA A 295 -15.75 1.08 5.48
N THR A 296 -15.77 0.99 4.13
CA THR A 296 -15.03 1.92 3.27
C THR A 296 -15.46 3.37 3.40
N LEU A 297 -16.75 3.63 3.71
CA LEU A 297 -17.28 4.98 3.95
C LEU A 297 -16.67 5.70 5.16
N ARG A 298 -15.95 4.99 6.03
CA ARG A 298 -15.26 5.58 7.18
C ARG A 298 -13.91 6.20 6.81
N PHE A 299 -13.32 5.82 5.67
CA PHE A 299 -12.01 6.28 5.20
C PHE A 299 -12.18 7.49 4.26
N GLN A 300 -12.35 8.67 4.87
CA GLN A 300 -12.54 9.95 4.19
C GLN A 300 -11.69 11.02 4.86
N THR A 301 -10.63 11.50 4.16
CA THR A 301 -9.69 12.48 4.71
C THR A 301 -10.31 13.88 4.87
N ALA A 302 -11.27 14.25 4.01
CA ALA A 302 -11.92 15.57 4.02
C ALA A 302 -12.50 15.97 5.41
N ARG A 303 -12.84 14.98 6.23
CA ARG A 303 -13.40 15.22 7.59
C ARG A 303 -12.38 15.84 8.55
N TYR A 304 -11.07 15.69 8.30
CA TYR A 304 -10.02 16.09 9.22
C TYR A 304 -8.78 16.71 8.56
N SER A 305 -8.69 16.76 7.24
CA SER A 305 -7.55 17.36 6.52
C SER A 305 -7.28 18.81 6.90
N HIS A 306 -8.32 19.58 7.24
CA HIS A 306 -8.20 20.96 7.71
C HIS A 306 -7.43 21.11 9.04
N ARG A 307 -7.22 20.00 9.78
CA ARG A 307 -6.48 19.97 11.05
C ARG A 307 -4.97 19.85 10.86
N LEU A 308 -4.51 19.50 9.65
CA LEU A 308 -3.09 19.37 9.38
C LEU A 308 -2.43 20.74 9.41
N ILE A 309 -1.31 20.81 10.14
CA ILE A 309 -0.46 21.99 10.27
C ILE A 309 0.97 21.73 9.78
N GLN A 310 1.22 20.52 9.28
CA GLN A 310 2.51 20.01 8.85
C GLN A 310 2.91 20.51 7.47
N ASP A 311 4.15 20.23 7.05
CA ASP A 311 4.56 20.30 5.65
C ASP A 311 4.07 19.04 4.93
N VAL A 312 3.51 19.19 3.74
CA VAL A 312 2.88 18.11 2.99
C VAL A 312 3.42 18.04 1.58
N LEU A 313 3.81 16.82 1.16
CA LEU A 313 4.06 16.48 -0.24
C LEU A 313 3.01 15.48 -0.72
N LEU A 314 2.28 15.85 -1.76
CA LEU A 314 1.36 14.95 -2.47
C LEU A 314 1.98 14.55 -3.81
N MET A 315 1.98 13.27 -4.12
CA MET A 315 2.43 12.73 -5.39
C MET A 315 1.28 11.98 -6.06
N ALA A 316 1.14 12.07 -7.37
CA ALA A 316 0.10 11.36 -8.12
C ALA A 316 0.53 11.07 -9.56
N GLY A 317 0.03 9.99 -10.14
CA GLY A 317 0.20 9.62 -11.54
C GLY A 317 -1.02 9.97 -12.39
N THR A 318 -0.80 10.49 -13.61
CA THR A 318 -1.91 10.89 -14.50
C THR A 318 -2.68 9.73 -15.12
N THR A 319 -2.13 8.51 -15.08
CA THR A 319 -2.75 7.29 -15.64
C THR A 319 -2.96 6.22 -14.57
N ASP A 320 -3.05 6.63 -13.31
CA ASP A 320 -3.38 5.73 -12.21
C ASP A 320 -4.82 5.22 -12.37
N HIS A 321 -4.97 3.89 -12.48
CA HIS A 321 -6.28 3.26 -12.66
C HIS A 321 -6.99 2.91 -11.34
N TYR A 322 -6.29 3.06 -10.18
CA TYR A 322 -6.88 2.88 -8.85
C TYR A 322 -7.24 4.20 -8.18
N VAL A 323 -6.40 5.23 -8.37
CA VAL A 323 -6.55 6.54 -7.73
C VAL A 323 -6.64 7.62 -8.80
N PRO A 324 -7.86 8.01 -9.21
CA PRO A 324 -8.05 9.08 -10.18
C PRO A 324 -7.35 10.38 -9.76
N ILE A 325 -6.80 11.12 -10.73
CA ILE A 325 -6.07 12.37 -10.47
C ILE A 325 -6.92 13.43 -9.75
N GLU A 326 -8.23 13.37 -9.88
CA GLU A 326 -9.20 14.21 -9.17
C GLU A 326 -9.05 14.09 -7.66
N HIS A 327 -8.66 12.93 -7.14
CA HIS A 327 -8.39 12.73 -5.71
C HIS A 327 -7.24 13.58 -5.19
N LEU A 328 -6.21 13.84 -6.01
CA LEU A 328 -5.17 14.81 -5.66
C LEU A 328 -5.78 16.22 -5.50
N HIS A 329 -6.62 16.64 -6.44
CA HIS A 329 -7.26 17.96 -6.39
C HIS A 329 -8.19 18.09 -5.18
N ASP A 330 -8.98 17.06 -4.89
CA ASP A 330 -9.86 17.01 -3.72
C ASP A 330 -9.05 17.10 -2.42
N GLN A 331 -7.92 16.40 -2.33
CA GLN A 331 -7.07 16.45 -1.15
C GLN A 331 -6.42 17.83 -0.97
N ILE A 332 -5.91 18.44 -2.05
CA ILE A 332 -5.36 19.80 -2.03
C ILE A 332 -6.40 20.81 -1.50
N ALA A 333 -7.63 20.72 -2.00
CA ALA A 333 -8.72 21.63 -1.62
C ALA A 333 -9.08 21.55 -0.13
N THR A 334 -8.81 20.43 0.54
CA THR A 334 -9.14 20.21 1.96
C THR A 334 -7.99 20.46 2.94
N LEU A 335 -6.75 20.61 2.45
CA LEU A 335 -5.55 20.88 3.27
C LEU A 335 -5.38 22.40 3.53
N THR A 336 -6.32 23.01 4.24
CA THR A 336 -6.39 24.46 4.42
C THR A 336 -5.54 25.01 5.57
N GLY A 337 -5.02 24.13 6.45
CA GLY A 337 -4.25 24.52 7.64
C GLY A 337 -2.76 24.22 7.57
N VAL A 338 -2.28 23.57 6.51
CA VAL A 338 -0.89 23.10 6.39
C VAL A 338 0.12 24.26 6.30
N ARG A 339 1.32 24.04 6.86
CA ARG A 339 2.41 25.02 6.83
C ARG A 339 2.94 25.22 5.42
N SER A 340 3.12 24.14 4.68
CA SER A 340 3.45 24.18 3.25
C SER A 340 2.81 22.99 2.52
N LEU A 341 2.51 23.17 1.23
CA LEU A 341 1.96 22.13 0.38
C LEU A 341 2.72 22.08 -0.95
N SER A 342 3.32 20.92 -1.22
CA SER A 342 3.92 20.59 -2.51
C SER A 342 3.09 19.54 -3.20
N ALA A 343 2.89 19.66 -4.50
CA ALA A 343 2.23 18.64 -5.31
C ALA A 343 3.12 18.26 -6.51
N ARG A 344 3.30 16.97 -6.76
CA ARG A 344 4.05 16.45 -7.90
C ARG A 344 3.17 15.48 -8.70
N ILE A 345 2.89 15.85 -9.93
CA ILE A 345 2.13 15.03 -10.88
C ILE A 345 3.14 14.39 -11.86
N PHE A 346 3.07 13.07 -11.98
CA PHE A 346 3.89 12.29 -12.89
C PHE A 346 3.12 11.93 -14.16
N THR A 347 3.82 11.99 -15.29
CA THR A 347 3.24 11.77 -16.63
C THR A 347 3.78 10.51 -17.29
N PRO A 348 3.14 10.00 -18.35
CA PRO A 348 3.65 8.86 -19.12
C PRO A 348 5.06 9.07 -19.68
N ALA A 349 5.42 10.31 -20.02
CA ALA A 349 6.77 10.63 -20.55
C ALA A 349 7.88 10.33 -19.53
N GLU A 350 7.54 10.30 -18.24
CA GLU A 350 8.46 9.97 -17.14
C GLU A 350 8.39 8.49 -16.73
N SER A 351 7.52 7.70 -17.34
CA SER A 351 7.24 6.31 -16.98
C SER A 351 6.82 6.10 -15.51
N ALA A 352 6.28 7.15 -14.87
CA ALA A 352 5.89 7.18 -13.46
C ALA A 352 4.41 7.52 -13.25
N SER A 353 3.60 7.50 -14.30
CA SER A 353 2.20 7.92 -14.27
C SER A 353 1.22 6.88 -13.72
N ASN A 354 1.68 5.67 -13.45
CA ASN A 354 0.87 4.59 -12.89
C ASN A 354 0.80 4.68 -11.36
N HIS A 355 -0.06 3.86 -10.75
CA HIS A 355 -0.28 3.78 -9.32
C HIS A 355 1.04 3.63 -8.54
N CYS A 356 1.23 4.46 -7.52
CA CYS A 356 2.45 4.57 -6.71
C CYS A 356 3.72 4.71 -7.56
N GLN A 357 3.61 5.39 -8.70
CA GLN A 357 4.68 5.65 -9.67
C GLN A 357 5.41 4.38 -10.14
N LEU A 358 4.70 3.25 -10.13
CA LEU A 358 5.22 1.98 -10.63
C LEU A 358 5.59 2.13 -12.11
N GLY A 359 6.82 1.74 -12.44
CA GLY A 359 7.46 2.01 -13.74
C GLY A 359 8.71 2.88 -13.58
N ASN A 360 8.72 3.84 -12.65
CA ASN A 360 9.90 4.66 -12.34
C ASN A 360 9.98 5.01 -10.85
N LEU A 361 10.02 3.99 -10.00
CA LEU A 361 10.17 4.14 -8.55
C LEU A 361 11.38 4.99 -8.17
N GLY A 362 12.47 4.92 -8.94
CA GLY A 362 13.66 5.74 -8.72
C GLY A 362 13.39 7.25 -8.84
N LEU A 363 12.50 7.67 -9.74
CA LEU A 363 12.09 9.07 -9.85
C LEU A 363 11.22 9.47 -8.65
N ALA A 364 10.30 8.62 -8.23
CA ALA A 364 9.48 8.87 -7.04
C ALA A 364 10.35 9.04 -5.79
N VAL A 365 11.31 8.14 -5.57
CA VAL A 365 12.25 8.21 -4.43
C VAL A 365 13.10 9.48 -4.47
N ARG A 366 13.64 9.85 -5.64
CA ARG A 366 14.37 11.14 -5.77
C ARG A 366 13.49 12.33 -5.46
N THR A 367 12.22 12.31 -5.85
CA THR A 367 11.27 13.39 -5.50
C THR A 367 11.10 13.51 -3.99
N VAL A 368 10.95 12.37 -3.30
CA VAL A 368 10.87 12.32 -1.83
C VAL A 368 12.15 12.86 -1.19
N LEU A 369 13.32 12.38 -1.61
CA LEU A 369 14.60 12.81 -1.05
C LEU A 369 14.86 14.31 -1.28
N ASN A 370 14.65 14.84 -2.49
CA ASN A 370 14.80 16.26 -2.80
C ASN A 370 13.84 17.15 -1.97
N TRP A 371 12.66 16.64 -1.66
CA TRP A 371 11.73 17.36 -0.80
C TRP A 371 12.16 17.32 0.66
N LEU A 372 12.66 16.18 1.16
CA LEU A 372 13.20 16.04 2.51
C LEU A 372 14.48 16.88 2.73
N ASP A 373 15.29 17.08 1.69
CA ASP A 373 16.50 17.91 1.76
C ASP A 373 16.23 19.37 2.17
N GLN A 374 15.02 19.88 1.92
CA GLN A 374 14.61 21.23 2.32
C GLN A 374 14.53 21.41 3.85
N PHE A 375 14.43 20.31 4.60
CA PHE A 375 14.30 20.30 6.06
C PHE A 375 15.57 19.76 6.76
N ALA A 376 16.61 19.44 5.99
CA ALA A 376 17.89 19.07 6.57
C ALA A 376 18.48 20.25 7.34
N PRO A 377 19.06 20.02 8.54
CA PRO A 377 19.79 21.09 9.21
C PRO A 377 20.87 21.63 8.28
N VAL A 378 20.91 22.94 8.10
CA VAL A 378 22.03 23.60 7.41
C VAL A 378 23.27 23.21 8.20
N CYS A 379 24.20 22.46 7.59
CA CYS A 379 25.52 22.28 8.16
C CYS A 379 26.16 23.69 8.16
N GLU A 380 26.22 24.33 9.33
CA GLU A 380 27.13 25.45 9.53
C GLU A 380 28.55 24.87 9.36
N GLU A 381 29.22 25.29 8.28
CA GLU A 381 30.63 24.97 8.00
C GLU A 381 31.56 25.60 9.08
#